data_f5b3f88dcdb16f218ceae5995f756bb7
#
_entry.id   f5b3f88dcdb16f218ceae5995f756bb7
#
_cell.length_a   1.000
_cell.length_b   1.000
_cell.length_c   1.000
_cell.angle_alpha   90.00
_cell.angle_beta   90.00
_cell.angle_gamma   90.00
#
_symmetry.space_group_name_H-M   'P 1'
#
loop_
_entity.id
_entity.type
_entity.pdbx_description
1 polymer ?
#
loop_
_entity_poly.entity_id
_entity_poly.type
_entity_poly.pdbx_seq_one_letter_code
_entity_poly.pdbx_strand_id
1 'polypeptide(L)'
;MTSGDQRADEYAIRGLIDQQVRGWAAGDPDAYASVFTPDADYVTFLGSHHIGREAIAASYVPLFRKLLKGTRLQIDVGQVRFLTPDVAVIHAKATVVRRRRNRRNARVNTSVAVRTDAGWRIAASQNTTHRRFTEALMARLFS
;
A
#
# COMPACT_ATOMS: atom_id res chain seq x y z
N MET A 1 -25.77 -5.91 -4.25
CA MET A 1 -25.28 -4.97 -3.22
C MET A 1 -25.83 -3.59 -3.54
N THR A 2 -26.38 -2.88 -2.56
CA THR A 2 -26.87 -1.52 -2.75
C THR A 2 -25.69 -0.54 -2.81
N SER A 3 -25.87 0.62 -3.42
CA SER A 3 -24.80 1.63 -3.48
C SER A 3 -24.40 2.15 -2.10
N GLY A 4 -25.32 2.08 -1.10
CA GLY A 4 -25.02 2.43 0.29
C GLY A 4 -24.05 1.44 0.95
N ASP A 5 -24.23 0.14 0.70
CA ASP A 5 -23.33 -0.89 1.21
C ASP A 5 -21.96 -0.78 0.60
N GLN A 6 -21.89 -0.49 -0.71
CA GLN A 6 -20.62 -0.30 -1.40
C GLN A 6 -19.87 0.93 -0.90
N ARG A 7 -20.59 2.01 -0.58
CA ARG A 7 -19.96 3.21 0.02
C ARG A 7 -19.36 2.91 1.40
N ALA A 8 -20.10 2.15 2.23
CA ALA A 8 -19.61 1.74 3.54
C ALA A 8 -18.36 0.86 3.41
N ASP A 9 -18.38 -0.06 2.46
CA ASP A 9 -17.23 -0.93 2.18
C ASP A 9 -16.04 -0.13 1.66
N GLU A 10 -16.25 0.81 0.74
CA GLU A 10 -15.18 1.68 0.25
C GLU A 10 -14.58 2.50 1.39
N TYR A 11 -15.42 3.05 2.26
CA TYR A 11 -14.96 3.79 3.44
C TYR A 11 -14.09 2.91 4.34
N ALA A 12 -14.52 1.67 4.59
CA ALA A 12 -13.75 0.72 5.40
C ALA A 12 -12.40 0.39 4.76
N ILE A 13 -12.38 0.20 3.44
CA ILE A 13 -11.15 -0.08 2.68
C ILE A 13 -10.20 1.11 2.74
N ARG A 14 -10.70 2.33 2.57
CA ARG A 14 -9.88 3.55 2.71
C ARG A 14 -9.34 3.70 4.13
N GLY A 15 -10.08 3.22 5.13
CA GLY A 15 -9.64 3.17 6.52
C GLY A 15 -8.41 2.28 6.72
N LEU A 16 -8.25 1.21 5.93
CA LEU A 16 -7.05 0.39 5.96
C LEU A 16 -5.83 1.20 5.51
N ILE A 17 -5.98 2.01 4.47
CA ILE A 17 -4.91 2.87 3.97
C ILE A 17 -4.52 3.90 5.03
N ASP A 18 -5.50 4.51 5.69
CA ASP A 18 -5.24 5.46 6.79
C ASP A 18 -4.50 4.80 7.94
N GLN A 19 -4.82 3.55 8.25
CA GLN A 19 -4.14 2.77 9.28
C GLN A 19 -2.67 2.52 8.91
N GLN A 20 -2.37 2.22 7.65
CA GLN A 20 -0.99 2.09 7.18
C GLN A 20 -0.21 3.40 7.36
N VAL A 21 -0.82 4.52 7.00
CA VAL A 21 -0.21 5.85 7.12
C VAL A 21 0.09 6.16 8.60
N ARG A 22 -0.86 5.88 9.50
CA ARG A 22 -0.67 6.10 10.93
C ARG A 22 0.40 5.18 11.52
N GLY A 23 0.40 3.90 11.16
CA GLY A 23 1.40 2.95 11.64
C GLY A 23 2.80 3.33 11.20
N TRP A 24 2.94 3.78 9.96
CA TRP A 24 4.21 4.29 9.45
C TRP A 24 4.69 5.52 10.22
N ALA A 25 3.83 6.50 10.41
CA ALA A 25 4.16 7.73 11.13
C ALA A 25 4.58 7.46 12.58
N ALA A 26 3.99 6.45 13.20
CA ALA A 26 4.34 6.01 14.55
C ALA A 26 5.61 5.15 14.59
N GLY A 27 6.13 4.74 13.44
CA GLY A 27 7.26 3.82 13.38
C GLY A 27 6.93 2.46 13.96
N ASP A 28 5.68 2.03 13.87
CA ASP A 28 5.15 0.81 14.47
C ASP A 28 4.89 -0.25 13.39
N PRO A 29 5.80 -1.25 13.25
CA PRO A 29 5.65 -2.27 12.23
C PRO A 29 4.37 -3.09 12.36
N ASP A 30 3.95 -3.41 13.59
CA ASP A 30 2.76 -4.19 13.85
C ASP A 30 1.50 -3.42 13.46
N ALA A 31 1.44 -2.13 13.79
CA ALA A 31 0.33 -1.28 13.39
C ALA A 31 0.23 -1.13 11.87
N TYR A 32 1.39 -0.94 11.20
CA TYR A 32 1.44 -0.89 9.74
C TYR A 32 0.95 -2.19 9.10
N ALA A 33 1.39 -3.33 9.63
CA ALA A 33 1.07 -4.64 9.07
C ALA A 33 -0.31 -5.16 9.48
N SER A 34 -0.98 -4.53 10.44
CA SER A 34 -2.28 -5.00 10.95
C SER A 34 -3.39 -5.04 9.90
N VAL A 35 -3.23 -4.28 8.82
CA VAL A 35 -4.23 -4.20 7.74
C VAL A 35 -4.19 -5.41 6.80
N PHE A 36 -3.15 -6.24 6.89
CA PHE A 36 -2.97 -7.39 6.00
C PHE A 36 -3.63 -8.64 6.56
N THR A 37 -4.01 -9.54 5.65
CA THR A 37 -4.45 -10.89 6.06
C THR A 37 -3.25 -11.66 6.64
N PRO A 38 -3.50 -12.71 7.46
CA PRO A 38 -2.39 -13.52 8.00
C PRO A 38 -1.48 -14.12 6.95
N ASP A 39 -1.98 -14.37 5.75
CA ASP A 39 -1.28 -15.01 4.63
C ASP A 39 -1.01 -14.05 3.45
N ALA A 40 -1.07 -12.74 3.68
CA ALA A 40 -0.97 -11.76 2.60
C ALA A 40 0.35 -11.83 1.83
N ASP A 41 0.27 -11.53 0.54
CA ASP A 41 1.44 -11.37 -0.31
C ASP A 41 1.82 -9.89 -0.35
N TYR A 42 3.09 -9.60 -0.08
CA TYR A 42 3.62 -8.24 -0.11
C TYR A 42 4.87 -8.20 -0.96
N VAL A 43 4.82 -7.51 -2.09
CA VAL A 43 5.96 -7.37 -2.99
C VAL A 43 6.47 -5.94 -2.92
N THR A 44 7.74 -5.79 -2.56
CA THR A 44 8.38 -4.48 -2.46
C THR A 44 8.75 -3.95 -3.85
N PHE A 45 9.05 -2.65 -3.93
CA PHE A 45 9.47 -2.05 -5.19
C PHE A 45 10.80 -2.61 -5.74
N LEU A 46 11.56 -3.31 -4.90
CA LEU A 46 12.81 -4.00 -5.30
C LEU A 46 12.56 -5.45 -5.70
N GLY A 47 11.31 -5.93 -5.60
CA GLY A 47 10.95 -7.28 -6.01
C GLY A 47 10.98 -8.32 -4.91
N SER A 48 11.33 -7.96 -3.67
CA SER A 48 11.29 -8.90 -2.54
C SER A 48 9.85 -9.25 -2.21
N HIS A 49 9.59 -10.53 -1.99
CA HIS A 49 8.25 -11.05 -1.68
C HIS A 49 8.22 -11.53 -0.23
N HIS A 50 7.41 -10.85 0.58
CA HIS A 50 7.15 -11.25 1.97
C HIS A 50 5.76 -11.88 2.04
N ILE A 51 5.67 -13.04 2.68
CA ILE A 51 4.42 -13.79 2.80
C ILE A 51 3.97 -13.76 4.25
N GLY A 52 2.79 -13.19 4.47
CA GLY A 52 2.13 -13.14 5.76
C GLY A 52 2.37 -11.86 6.52
N ARG A 53 1.39 -11.51 7.34
CA ARG A 53 1.39 -10.31 8.19
C ARG A 53 2.64 -10.22 9.06
N GLU A 54 3.04 -11.33 9.68
CA GLU A 54 4.20 -11.35 10.58
C GLU A 54 5.50 -11.07 9.83
N ALA A 55 5.68 -11.64 8.63
CA ALA A 55 6.86 -11.40 7.81
C ALA A 55 6.90 -9.94 7.33
N ILE A 56 5.75 -9.38 6.97
CA ILE A 56 5.65 -7.98 6.57
C ILE A 56 6.08 -7.08 7.74
N ALA A 57 5.54 -7.30 8.94
CA ALA A 57 5.89 -6.53 10.13
C ALA A 57 7.40 -6.65 10.42
N ALA A 58 7.94 -7.86 10.39
CA ALA A 58 9.35 -8.11 10.67
C ALA A 58 10.26 -7.38 9.69
N SER A 59 9.87 -7.28 8.41
CA SER A 59 10.66 -6.58 7.39
C SER A 59 10.78 -5.08 7.64
N TYR A 60 9.82 -4.49 8.34
CA TYR A 60 9.82 -3.05 8.67
C TYR A 60 10.53 -2.71 9.99
N VAL A 61 10.80 -3.69 10.84
CA VAL A 61 11.49 -3.43 12.13
C VAL A 61 12.81 -2.68 11.93
N PRO A 62 13.78 -3.20 11.12
CA PRO A 62 15.02 -2.45 10.91
C PRO A 62 14.83 -1.17 10.12
N LEU A 63 13.86 -1.13 9.21
CA LEU A 63 13.61 0.06 8.38
C LEU A 63 13.12 1.23 9.22
N PHE A 64 12.17 1.01 10.12
CA PHE A 64 11.65 2.07 10.98
C PHE A 64 12.64 2.53 12.02
N ARG A 65 13.61 1.69 12.39
CA ARG A 65 14.66 2.06 13.35
C ARG A 65 15.68 3.03 12.76
N LYS A 66 15.98 2.94 11.47
CA LYS A 66 17.06 3.70 10.84
C LYS A 66 16.62 4.43 9.58
N LEU A 67 16.45 3.72 8.49
CA LEU A 67 16.26 4.31 7.16
C LEU A 67 14.98 5.15 7.05
N LEU A 68 13.90 4.68 7.63
CA LEU A 68 12.60 5.32 7.53
C LEU A 68 12.22 6.12 8.78
N LYS A 69 13.15 6.23 9.74
CA LYS A 69 12.90 6.99 10.96
C LYS A 69 12.58 8.45 10.65
N GLY A 70 11.48 8.94 11.20
CA GLY A 70 11.06 10.33 11.01
C GLY A 70 10.41 10.61 9.66
N THR A 71 10.22 9.59 8.81
CA THR A 71 9.52 9.75 7.54
C THR A 71 8.02 9.56 7.73
N ARG A 72 7.26 10.03 6.75
CA ARG A 72 5.81 9.79 6.69
C ARG A 72 5.45 9.16 5.35
N LEU A 73 4.43 8.33 5.36
CA LEU A 73 3.88 7.74 4.16
C LEU A 73 2.69 8.58 3.71
N GLN A 74 2.72 9.04 2.47
CA GLN A 74 1.60 9.71 1.84
C GLN A 74 1.05 8.79 0.77
N ILE A 75 -0.24 8.49 0.85
CA ILE A 75 -0.91 7.60 -0.11
C ILE A 75 -2.09 8.34 -0.73
N ASP A 76 -2.05 8.45 -2.04
CA ASP A 76 -3.14 9.02 -2.84
C ASP A 76 -3.87 7.88 -3.54
N VAL A 77 -5.08 7.56 -3.05
CA VAL A 77 -5.90 6.51 -3.63
C VAL A 77 -6.57 7.05 -4.90
N GLY A 78 -6.20 6.46 -6.04
CA GLY A 78 -6.80 6.85 -7.33
C GLY A 78 -8.09 6.11 -7.63
N GLN A 79 -8.19 4.85 -7.22
CA GLN A 79 -9.36 4.04 -7.55
C GLN A 79 -9.52 2.89 -6.56
N VAL A 80 -10.76 2.65 -6.16
CA VAL A 80 -11.19 1.42 -5.47
C VAL A 80 -12.24 0.78 -6.37
N ARG A 81 -11.93 -0.41 -6.89
CA ARG A 81 -12.81 -1.10 -7.84
C ARG A 81 -13.21 -2.46 -7.28
N PHE A 82 -14.50 -2.66 -7.09
CA PHE A 82 -15.05 -3.92 -6.60
C PHE A 82 -15.13 -4.94 -7.74
N LEU A 83 -14.47 -6.08 -7.56
CA LEU A 83 -14.57 -7.22 -8.47
C LEU A 83 -15.78 -8.08 -8.13
N THR A 84 -16.05 -8.22 -6.84
CA THR A 84 -17.22 -8.86 -6.24
C THR A 84 -17.62 -8.02 -5.02
N PRO A 85 -18.74 -8.30 -4.35
CA PRO A 85 -19.06 -7.64 -3.09
C PRO A 85 -18.00 -7.81 -2.00
N ASP A 86 -17.15 -8.83 -2.11
CA ASP A 86 -16.18 -9.22 -1.08
C ASP A 86 -14.72 -9.02 -1.48
N VAL A 87 -14.47 -8.53 -2.71
CA VAL A 87 -13.11 -8.34 -3.23
C VAL A 87 -13.01 -7.03 -3.99
N ALA A 88 -12.02 -6.22 -3.66
CA ALA A 88 -11.76 -4.95 -4.35
C ALA A 88 -10.28 -4.82 -4.72
N VAL A 89 -10.02 -4.15 -5.84
CA VAL A 89 -8.67 -3.77 -6.27
C VAL A 89 -8.49 -2.29 -6.00
N ILE A 90 -7.35 -1.93 -5.40
CA ILE A 90 -7.01 -0.56 -5.05
C ILE A 90 -5.80 -0.14 -5.87
N HIS A 91 -5.91 0.96 -6.60
CA HIS A 91 -4.78 1.61 -7.25
C HIS A 91 -4.46 2.90 -6.51
N ALA A 92 -3.19 3.06 -6.14
CA ALA A 92 -2.76 4.22 -5.37
C ALA A 92 -1.35 4.64 -5.77
N LYS A 93 -1.01 5.87 -5.43
CA LYS A 93 0.36 6.37 -5.48
C LYS A 93 0.84 6.54 -4.05
N ALA A 94 2.02 6.01 -3.76
CA ALA A 94 2.62 6.08 -2.44
C ALA A 94 3.94 6.84 -2.50
N THR A 95 4.14 7.77 -1.58
CA THR A 95 5.34 8.57 -1.49
C THR A 95 5.84 8.57 -0.05
N VAL A 96 7.14 8.36 0.13
CA VAL A 96 7.78 8.52 1.43
C VAL A 96 8.29 9.95 1.54
N VAL A 97 7.72 10.70 2.48
CA VAL A 97 8.05 12.12 2.67
C VAL A 97 9.12 12.24 3.76
N ARG A 98 10.26 12.84 3.40
CA ARG A 98 11.35 13.14 4.32
C ARG A 98 11.33 14.63 4.70
N ARG A 99 11.80 14.94 5.89
CA ARG A 99 11.61 16.17 6.66
C ARG A 99 11.90 17.51 5.94
N ARG A 100 12.62 17.57 4.83
CA ARG A 100 12.95 18.83 4.11
C ARG A 100 13.13 18.65 2.62
N ARG A 101 12.92 17.46 2.11
CA ARG A 101 13.08 17.18 0.70
C ARG A 101 11.83 16.46 0.20
N ASN A 102 11.04 17.16 -0.58
CA ASN A 102 10.04 16.57 -1.43
C ASN A 102 10.76 15.68 -2.45
N ARG A 103 11.34 14.58 -2.00
CA ARG A 103 11.80 13.58 -2.94
C ARG A 103 10.57 12.83 -3.42
N ARG A 104 10.21 13.10 -4.63
CA ARG A 104 9.13 12.45 -5.33
C ARG A 104 9.56 11.05 -5.76
N ASN A 105 9.76 10.16 -4.79
CA ASN A 105 9.89 8.74 -5.08
C ASN A 105 8.49 8.14 -5.05
N ALA A 106 7.64 8.61 -5.96
CA ALA A 106 6.30 8.08 -6.08
C ALA A 106 6.37 6.63 -6.57
N ARG A 107 5.71 5.75 -5.84
CA ARG A 107 5.52 4.36 -6.24
C ARG A 107 4.08 4.17 -6.61
N VAL A 108 3.85 3.35 -7.62
CA VAL A 108 2.51 2.87 -7.95
C VAL A 108 2.27 1.63 -7.11
N ASN A 109 1.13 1.62 -6.43
CA ASN A 109 0.74 0.49 -5.59
C ASN A 109 -0.55 -0.11 -6.12
N THR A 110 -0.56 -1.43 -6.28
CA THR A 110 -1.78 -2.19 -6.56
C THR A 110 -2.00 -3.14 -5.40
N SER A 111 -3.15 -3.05 -4.76
CA SER A 111 -3.52 -3.92 -3.64
C SER A 111 -4.85 -4.58 -3.90
N VAL A 112 -5.03 -5.76 -3.30
CA VAL A 112 -6.30 -6.49 -3.30
C VAL A 112 -6.82 -6.52 -1.88
N ALA A 113 -8.00 -5.96 -1.66
CA ALA A 113 -8.70 -6.01 -0.38
C ALA A 113 -9.77 -7.10 -0.43
N VAL A 114 -9.91 -7.82 0.66
CA VAL A 114 -10.91 -8.88 0.80
C VAL A 114 -11.70 -8.69 2.10
N ARG A 115 -12.97 -9.07 2.06
CA ARG A 115 -13.82 -9.10 3.26
C ARG A 115 -13.49 -10.37 4.03
N THR A 116 -13.18 -10.22 5.32
CA THR A 116 -12.92 -11.33 6.24
C THR A 116 -13.90 -11.24 7.42
N ASP A 117 -13.89 -12.26 8.28
CA ASP A 117 -14.68 -12.24 9.50
C ASP A 117 -14.30 -11.08 10.43
N ALA A 118 -13.05 -10.60 10.32
CA ALA A 118 -12.55 -9.46 11.11
C ALA A 118 -12.73 -8.12 10.39
N GLY A 119 -13.46 -8.08 9.28
CA GLY A 119 -13.63 -6.91 8.43
C GLY A 119 -12.74 -6.95 7.20
N TRP A 120 -12.65 -5.85 6.48
CA TRP A 120 -11.80 -5.75 5.30
C TRP A 120 -10.33 -5.83 5.67
N ARG A 121 -9.55 -6.55 4.85
CA ARG A 121 -8.09 -6.66 5.00
C ARG A 121 -7.45 -6.70 3.62
N ILE A 122 -6.16 -6.36 3.55
CA ILE A 122 -5.38 -6.44 2.31
C ILE A 122 -4.77 -7.82 2.20
N ALA A 123 -5.10 -8.54 1.13
CA ALA A 123 -4.61 -9.90 0.87
C ALA A 123 -3.37 -9.91 -0.01
N ALA A 124 -3.16 -8.87 -0.82
CA ALA A 124 -2.00 -8.76 -1.69
C ALA A 124 -1.69 -7.28 -1.92
N SER A 125 -0.41 -6.96 -2.01
CA SER A 125 0.05 -5.60 -2.27
C SER A 125 1.36 -5.66 -3.05
N GLN A 126 1.44 -4.86 -4.10
CA GLN A 126 2.66 -4.77 -4.91
C GLN A 126 3.00 -3.32 -5.18
N ASN A 127 4.28 -2.99 -4.97
CA ASN A 127 4.83 -1.65 -5.21
C ASN A 127 5.75 -1.67 -6.40
N THR A 128 5.66 -0.65 -7.24
CA THR A 128 6.54 -0.46 -8.38
C THR A 128 6.99 0.99 -8.43
N THR A 129 8.29 1.22 -8.59
CA THR A 129 8.79 2.57 -8.78
C THR A 129 8.36 3.05 -10.17
N HIS A 130 7.72 4.22 -10.22
CA HIS A 130 7.32 4.81 -11.50
C HIS A 130 8.51 5.57 -12.11
N ARG A 131 9.15 4.98 -13.08
CA ARG A 131 10.33 5.55 -13.73
C ARG A 131 9.92 6.31 -14.99
N ARG A 132 9.35 7.49 -14.80
CA ARG A 132 8.77 8.30 -15.88
C ARG A 132 9.76 8.66 -16.97
N PHE A 133 10.99 8.99 -16.61
CA PHE A 133 12.02 9.35 -17.57
C PHE A 133 12.37 8.14 -18.45
N THR A 134 12.59 6.99 -17.85
CA THR A 134 12.91 5.76 -18.59
C THR A 134 11.76 5.37 -19.50
N GLU A 135 10.54 5.45 -19.01
CA GLU A 135 9.33 5.14 -19.79
C GLU A 135 9.19 6.06 -20.99
N ALA A 136 9.37 7.37 -20.79
CA ALA A 136 9.30 8.36 -21.87
C ALA A 136 10.40 8.12 -22.91
N LEU A 137 11.61 7.78 -22.47
CA LEU A 137 12.73 7.48 -23.36
C LEU A 137 12.43 6.23 -24.20
N MET A 138 11.93 5.17 -23.57
CA MET A 138 11.56 3.94 -24.27
C MET A 138 10.44 4.17 -25.28
N ALA A 139 9.44 4.97 -24.90
CA ALA A 139 8.36 5.31 -25.82
C ALA A 139 8.88 6.04 -27.07
N ARG A 140 9.88 6.90 -26.91
CA ARG A 140 10.50 7.61 -28.04
C ARG A 140 11.35 6.69 -28.92
N LEU A 141 12.02 5.70 -28.31
CA LEU A 141 12.89 4.78 -29.03
C LEU A 141 12.13 3.72 -29.82
N PHE A 142 10.93 3.36 -29.36
CA PHE A 142 10.16 2.25 -29.90
C PHE A 142 8.81 2.67 -30.51
N SER A 143 8.57 3.96 -30.68
CA SER A 143 7.35 4.47 -31.33
C SER A 143 7.48 4.54 -32.85
#